data_80d5cb0b599972dc3b644abdbe974c78
#
_entry.id   80d5cb0b599972dc3b644abdbe974c78
#
_cell.length_a   1.000
_cell.length_b   1.000
_cell.length_c   1.000
_cell.angle_alpha   90.00
_cell.angle_beta   90.00
_cell.angle_gamma   90.00
#
_symmetry.space_group_name_H-M   'P 1'
#
loop_
_entity.id
_entity.type
_entity.pdbx_description
1 polymer ?
#
loop_
_entity_poly.entity_id
_entity_poly.type
_entity_poly.pdbx_seq_one_letter_code
_entity_poly.pdbx_strand_id
1 'polypeptide(L)'
;MNGRFLRAAAAACGLALVGGMVAAAPAAAQPFEKGHFHDVFTDFFDCDGTPTQVDGDVFGNFLGVRRGSELVYFRESVRGTFVYTNLNTGGTYTNIFTSNSRDALVTDNGDGTLTIVVYAAGSDRWYDTDGNFVLADPGQLRFQFMVDDGGTPGDPSDDEEIEGTFEIVRESTGRNDTQDRDFCEDLVTFTS
;
A
#
# COMPACT_ATOMS: atom_id res chain seq x y z
N MET A 1 -12.08 3.83 -8.03
CA MET A 1 -11.34 4.39 -6.87
C MET A 1 -9.88 4.42 -7.24
N ASN A 2 -9.30 5.60 -7.33
CA ASN A 2 -7.94 5.77 -7.87
C ASN A 2 -6.92 5.33 -6.83
N GLY A 3 -6.12 4.30 -7.17
CA GLY A 3 -5.08 3.74 -6.33
C GLY A 3 -3.88 4.68 -6.09
N ARG A 4 -4.13 5.81 -5.39
CA ARG A 4 -3.10 6.81 -5.04
C ARG A 4 -2.47 6.63 -3.66
N PHE A 5 -2.62 5.48 -3.03
CA PHE A 5 -2.13 5.26 -1.65
C PHE A 5 -0.76 4.57 -1.53
N LEU A 6 -0.10 4.33 -2.64
CA LEU A 6 1.23 3.70 -2.60
C LEU A 6 2.26 4.66 -3.21
N ARG A 7 3.01 5.31 -2.38
CA ARG A 7 4.21 6.13 -2.64
C ARG A 7 4.03 7.63 -2.49
N ALA A 8 3.85 8.10 -1.26
CA ALA A 8 4.11 9.48 -0.91
C ALA A 8 4.99 9.53 0.33
N ALA A 9 6.28 9.35 0.15
CA ALA A 9 7.29 9.81 1.10
C ALA A 9 8.68 9.68 0.49
N ALA A 10 9.02 10.56 -0.44
CA ALA A 10 10.40 10.80 -0.77
C ALA A 10 10.60 12.30 -0.91
N ALA A 11 11.09 12.95 0.11
CA ALA A 11 11.78 14.23 -0.03
C ALA A 11 12.70 14.50 1.16
N ALA A 12 13.96 14.71 0.77
CA ALA A 12 14.94 15.62 1.35
C ALA A 12 15.81 15.17 2.52
N CYS A 13 17.10 15.10 2.26
CA CYS A 13 18.27 15.84 2.77
C CYS A 13 19.48 14.92 2.71
N GLY A 14 20.50 15.17 1.94
CA GLY A 14 21.47 16.24 2.02
C GLY A 14 22.79 15.77 2.58
N LEU A 15 23.77 15.53 1.72
CA LEU A 15 25.25 15.57 1.79
C LEU A 15 25.98 15.60 3.14
N ALA A 16 26.89 14.63 3.32
CA ALA A 16 28.26 14.90 3.79
C ALA A 16 29.25 13.81 3.32
N LEU A 17 30.18 14.17 2.46
CA LEU A 17 31.37 13.40 2.07
C LEU A 17 32.41 13.44 3.19
N VAL A 18 32.80 12.28 3.72
CA VAL A 18 34.09 12.12 4.40
C VAL A 18 34.71 10.79 3.92
N GLY A 19 35.82 10.89 3.23
CA GLY A 19 36.59 9.75 2.75
C GLY A 19 37.30 9.03 3.90
N GLY A 20 37.22 7.71 3.90
CA GLY A 20 38.00 6.82 4.77
C GLY A 20 38.04 5.44 4.15
N MET A 21 39.28 4.92 3.89
CA MET A 21 39.51 3.57 3.45
C MET A 21 38.92 2.56 4.41
N VAL A 22 38.01 1.72 3.93
CA VAL A 22 37.40 0.66 4.70
C VAL A 22 37.80 -0.70 4.13
N ALA A 23 38.38 -1.55 4.99
CA ALA A 23 38.56 -2.96 4.74
C ALA A 23 37.19 -3.58 4.39
N ALA A 24 37.17 -4.42 3.34
CA ALA A 24 35.96 -5.10 2.89
C ALA A 24 35.41 -6.01 4.00
N ALA A 25 34.47 -5.49 4.75
CA ALA A 25 33.56 -6.32 5.55
C ALA A 25 32.64 -7.10 4.61
N PRO A 26 32.21 -8.35 4.97
CA PRO A 26 31.23 -9.06 4.17
C PRO A 26 30.02 -8.16 3.95
N ALA A 27 29.59 -8.04 2.71
CA ALA A 27 28.48 -7.18 2.32
C ALA A 27 27.19 -7.66 3.01
N ALA A 28 26.97 -7.20 4.22
CA ALA A 28 25.65 -7.21 4.81
C ALA A 28 24.79 -6.31 3.91
N ALA A 29 23.69 -6.82 3.39
CA ALA A 29 22.74 -6.05 2.61
C ALA A 29 22.36 -4.82 3.43
N GLN A 30 22.92 -3.66 3.09
CA GLN A 30 22.58 -2.43 3.77
C GLN A 30 21.20 -2.00 3.27
N PRO A 31 20.32 -1.55 4.17
CA PRO A 31 19.05 -0.97 3.74
C PRO A 31 19.35 0.18 2.77
N PHE A 32 18.72 0.17 1.60
CA PHE A 32 18.74 1.30 0.68
C PHE A 32 17.97 2.48 1.30
N GLU A 33 16.78 2.19 1.80
CA GLU A 33 15.91 3.14 2.45
C GLU A 33 15.08 2.46 3.54
N LYS A 34 14.70 3.20 4.56
CA LYS A 34 13.73 2.76 5.58
C LYS A 34 12.97 3.95 6.13
N GLY A 35 11.72 3.75 6.46
CA GLY A 35 10.91 4.80 7.05
C GLY A 35 9.78 4.26 7.91
N HIS A 36 9.19 5.19 8.65
CA HIS A 36 7.96 5.01 9.40
C HIS A 36 7.08 6.21 9.08
N PHE A 37 5.79 5.98 8.98
CA PHE A 37 4.83 7.04 8.82
C PHE A 37 3.62 6.83 9.73
N HIS A 38 2.95 7.92 10.04
CA HIS A 38 1.68 7.95 10.73
C HIS A 38 0.84 9.07 10.09
N ASP A 39 -0.18 8.67 9.38
CA ASP A 39 -1.05 9.56 8.64
C ASP A 39 -2.42 9.60 9.29
N VAL A 40 -2.85 10.79 9.68
CA VAL A 40 -4.20 11.06 10.16
C VAL A 40 -4.83 12.06 9.21
N PHE A 41 -5.98 11.70 8.65
CA PHE A 41 -6.66 12.55 7.68
C PHE A 41 -8.17 12.44 7.76
N THR A 42 -8.83 13.46 7.25
CA THR A 42 -10.27 13.47 6.99
C THR A 42 -10.48 13.84 5.54
N ASP A 43 -11.32 13.09 4.82
CA ASP A 43 -11.71 13.36 3.45
C ASP A 43 -13.21 13.15 3.26
N PHE A 44 -13.74 13.60 2.12
CA PHE A 44 -15.16 13.56 1.80
C PHE A 44 -15.37 13.07 0.37
N PHE A 45 -16.36 12.23 0.19
CA PHE A 45 -16.76 11.74 -1.12
C PHE A 45 -18.27 11.45 -1.16
N ASP A 46 -18.78 11.23 -2.34
CA ASP A 46 -20.18 10.83 -2.55
C ASP A 46 -20.22 9.32 -2.83
N CYS A 47 -21.05 8.62 -2.08
CA CYS A 47 -21.29 7.20 -2.23
C CYS A 47 -22.70 6.99 -2.79
N ASP A 48 -22.82 7.08 -4.11
CA ASP A 48 -24.07 6.91 -4.87
C ASP A 48 -25.22 7.82 -4.36
N GLY A 49 -24.91 9.08 -4.10
CA GLY A 49 -25.85 10.06 -3.56
C GLY A 49 -25.90 10.12 -2.03
N THR A 50 -25.01 9.37 -1.36
CA THR A 50 -24.83 9.42 0.09
C THR A 50 -23.54 10.18 0.40
N PRO A 51 -23.61 11.43 0.87
CA PRO A 51 -22.42 12.17 1.27
C PRO A 51 -21.75 11.48 2.46
N THR A 52 -20.46 11.19 2.28
CA THR A 52 -19.70 10.38 3.22
C THR A 52 -18.41 11.09 3.63
N GLN A 53 -18.14 11.11 4.92
CA GLN A 53 -16.84 11.49 5.48
C GLN A 53 -16.03 10.22 5.76
N VAL A 54 -14.73 10.24 5.50
CA VAL A 54 -13.79 9.22 5.95
C VAL A 54 -12.73 9.84 6.85
N ASP A 55 -12.58 9.28 8.04
CA ASP A 55 -11.47 9.59 8.96
C ASP A 55 -10.51 8.40 8.95
N GLY A 56 -9.26 8.67 8.61
CA GLY A 56 -8.18 7.69 8.54
C GLY A 56 -7.14 7.89 9.63
N ASP A 57 -6.71 6.78 10.26
CA ASP A 57 -5.57 6.72 11.17
C ASP A 57 -4.70 5.52 10.76
N VAL A 58 -3.58 5.78 10.09
CA VAL A 58 -2.77 4.78 9.39
C VAL A 58 -1.32 4.85 9.82
N PHE A 59 -0.78 3.73 10.25
CA PHE A 59 0.62 3.56 10.62
C PHE A 59 1.30 2.62 9.63
N GLY A 60 2.50 2.98 9.21
CA GLY A 60 3.28 2.12 8.36
C GLY A 60 4.77 2.18 8.63
N ASN A 61 5.44 1.16 8.16
CA ASN A 61 6.89 1.12 8.04
C ASN A 61 7.28 0.44 6.75
N PHE A 62 8.36 0.89 6.15
CA PHE A 62 8.90 0.29 4.95
C PHE A 62 10.41 0.13 5.03
N LEU A 63 10.93 -0.78 4.21
CA LEU A 63 12.33 -1.06 4.07
C LEU A 63 12.65 -1.44 2.62
N GLY A 64 13.48 -0.64 1.95
CA GLY A 64 14.09 -0.94 0.68
C GLY A 64 15.44 -1.63 0.87
N VAL A 65 15.71 -2.69 0.16
CA VAL A 65 16.99 -3.39 0.15
C VAL A 65 17.45 -3.68 -1.28
N ARG A 66 18.73 -3.49 -1.56
CA ARG A 66 19.31 -3.92 -2.84
C ARG A 66 19.57 -5.43 -2.81
N ARG A 67 19.20 -6.11 -3.88
CA ARG A 67 19.46 -7.55 -4.06
C ARG A 67 20.19 -7.80 -5.38
N GLY A 68 21.35 -8.46 -5.27
CA GLY A 68 22.11 -8.96 -6.43
C GLY A 68 22.58 -7.87 -7.40
N SER A 69 21.78 -7.64 -8.43
CA SER A 69 21.97 -6.64 -9.45
C SER A 69 21.41 -5.32 -9.00
N GLU A 70 21.88 -4.43 -8.42
CA GLU A 70 21.51 -3.02 -8.18
C GLU A 70 20.00 -2.68 -7.96
N LEU A 71 19.07 -3.58 -8.34
CA LEU A 71 17.63 -3.37 -8.16
C LEU A 71 17.20 -3.34 -6.69
N VAL A 72 16.29 -2.44 -6.37
CA VAL A 72 15.75 -2.26 -5.01
C VAL A 72 14.46 -3.05 -4.86
N TYR A 73 14.34 -3.76 -3.74
CA TYR A 73 13.16 -4.53 -3.33
C TYR A 73 12.60 -3.93 -2.06
N PHE A 74 11.34 -3.61 -2.08
CA PHE A 74 10.63 -3.08 -0.91
C PHE A 74 9.88 -4.17 -0.16
N ARG A 75 9.75 -3.93 1.13
CA ARG A 75 8.75 -4.57 1.99
C ARG A 75 8.11 -3.49 2.85
N GLU A 76 6.82 -3.65 3.07
CA GLU A 76 6.03 -2.70 3.82
C GLU A 76 5.12 -3.43 4.80
N SER A 77 4.86 -2.81 5.93
CA SER A 77 3.83 -3.25 6.88
C SER A 77 3.01 -2.03 7.25
N VAL A 78 1.71 -2.12 7.00
CA VAL A 78 0.74 -1.06 7.25
C VAL A 78 -0.38 -1.60 8.12
N ARG A 79 -0.89 -0.77 9.01
CA ARG A 79 -2.11 -1.04 9.78
C ARG A 79 -2.85 0.25 9.99
N GLY A 80 -4.15 0.18 10.12
CA GLY A 80 -4.91 1.38 10.35
C GLY A 80 -6.38 1.11 10.57
N THR A 81 -7.08 2.22 10.72
CA THR A 81 -8.52 2.26 10.85
C THR A 81 -9.05 3.34 9.91
N PHE A 82 -10.10 3.01 9.18
CA PHE A 82 -10.91 3.97 8.45
C PHE A 82 -12.32 3.97 9.07
N VAL A 83 -12.82 5.14 9.43
CA VAL A 83 -14.20 5.33 9.89
C VAL A 83 -14.93 6.10 8.81
N TYR A 84 -15.86 5.45 8.14
CA TYR A 84 -16.73 6.05 7.14
C TYR A 84 -18.03 6.46 7.81
N THR A 85 -18.34 7.75 7.79
CA THR A 85 -19.57 8.31 8.39
C THR A 85 -20.56 8.69 7.28
N ASN A 86 -21.71 8.08 7.29
CA ASN A 86 -22.84 8.50 6.46
C ASN A 86 -23.40 9.83 7.01
N LEU A 87 -23.20 10.93 6.30
CA LEU A 87 -23.57 12.26 6.79
C LEU A 87 -25.10 12.50 6.81
N ASN A 88 -25.90 11.63 6.18
CA ASN A 88 -27.35 11.71 6.25
C ASN A 88 -27.91 11.12 7.55
N THR A 89 -27.28 10.05 8.08
CA THR A 89 -27.77 9.31 9.25
C THR A 89 -26.91 9.54 10.49
N GLY A 90 -25.63 9.88 10.31
CA GLY A 90 -24.61 9.90 11.37
C GLY A 90 -24.09 8.51 11.73
N GLY A 91 -24.57 7.46 11.06
CA GLY A 91 -24.09 6.09 11.26
C GLY A 91 -22.68 5.89 10.71
N THR A 92 -21.93 4.94 11.28
CA THR A 92 -20.54 4.67 10.90
C THR A 92 -20.34 3.24 10.39
N TYR A 93 -19.46 3.10 9.40
CA TYR A 93 -18.96 1.82 8.88
C TYR A 93 -17.44 1.82 9.03
N THR A 94 -16.92 0.95 9.88
CA THR A 94 -15.52 1.00 10.30
C THR A 94 -14.73 -0.17 9.72
N ASN A 95 -13.61 0.15 9.06
CA ASN A 95 -12.62 -0.82 8.62
C ASN A 95 -11.39 -0.78 9.53
N ILE A 96 -10.97 -1.94 10.05
CA ILE A 96 -9.70 -2.13 10.74
C ILE A 96 -8.87 -3.08 9.90
N PHE A 97 -7.72 -2.62 9.44
CA PHE A 97 -6.90 -3.40 8.52
C PHE A 97 -5.46 -3.57 8.95
N THR A 98 -4.85 -4.62 8.44
CA THR A 98 -3.40 -4.85 8.44
C THR A 98 -2.98 -5.34 7.06
N SER A 99 -1.85 -4.84 6.57
CA SER A 99 -1.25 -5.28 5.31
C SER A 99 0.24 -5.46 5.48
N ASN A 100 0.77 -6.56 4.95
CA ASN A 100 2.20 -6.80 4.82
C ASN A 100 2.47 -7.13 3.36
N SER A 101 3.24 -6.31 2.70
CA SER A 101 3.61 -6.47 1.30
C SER A 101 5.13 -6.57 1.15
N ARG A 102 5.54 -7.24 0.09
CA ARG A 102 6.93 -7.30 -0.32
C ARG A 102 7.06 -7.54 -1.80
N ASP A 103 8.08 -6.95 -2.41
CA ASP A 103 8.45 -7.30 -3.76
C ASP A 103 8.99 -8.73 -3.79
N ALA A 104 8.32 -9.59 -4.53
CA ALA A 104 8.71 -10.96 -4.76
C ALA A 104 9.74 -11.05 -5.90
N LEU A 105 9.54 -10.23 -6.94
CA LEU A 105 10.40 -10.11 -8.11
C LEU A 105 10.34 -8.67 -8.63
N VAL A 106 11.50 -8.12 -8.96
CA VAL A 106 11.65 -6.88 -9.73
C VAL A 106 12.44 -7.24 -10.98
N THR A 107 11.92 -6.92 -12.15
CA THR A 107 12.52 -7.24 -13.44
C THR A 107 12.74 -5.94 -14.21
N ASP A 108 13.97 -5.69 -14.61
CA ASP A 108 14.28 -4.65 -15.60
C ASP A 108 13.92 -5.18 -16.99
N ASN A 109 13.01 -4.50 -17.67
CA ASN A 109 12.52 -4.88 -19.00
C ASN A 109 13.49 -4.43 -20.12
N GLY A 110 14.49 -3.60 -19.80
CA GLY A 110 15.51 -3.12 -20.73
C GLY A 110 15.01 -2.02 -21.69
N ASP A 111 13.84 -1.46 -21.43
CA ASP A 111 13.20 -0.40 -22.23
C ASP A 111 12.90 0.86 -21.41
N GLY A 112 13.48 0.99 -20.21
CA GLY A 112 13.23 2.08 -19.28
C GLY A 112 12.04 1.79 -18.34
N THR A 113 11.60 0.53 -18.27
CA THR A 113 10.52 0.13 -17.35
C THR A 113 10.95 -1.03 -16.47
N LEU A 114 10.34 -1.13 -15.28
CA LEU A 114 10.43 -2.27 -14.39
C LEU A 114 9.08 -2.96 -14.25
N THR A 115 9.08 -4.30 -14.22
CA THR A 115 7.93 -5.09 -13.76
C THR A 115 8.14 -5.49 -12.32
N ILE A 116 7.22 -5.13 -11.44
CA ILE A 116 7.26 -5.43 -10.01
C ILE A 116 6.16 -6.41 -9.66
N VAL A 117 6.52 -7.60 -9.19
CA VAL A 117 5.59 -8.61 -8.67
C VAL A 117 5.58 -8.49 -7.15
N VAL A 118 4.42 -8.22 -6.58
CA VAL A 118 4.22 -8.05 -5.14
C VAL A 118 3.50 -9.24 -4.55
N TYR A 119 3.97 -9.70 -3.42
CA TYR A 119 3.27 -10.59 -2.53
C TYR A 119 2.69 -9.78 -1.38
N ALA A 120 1.37 -9.80 -1.22
CA ALA A 120 0.67 -9.13 -0.15
C ALA A 120 -0.10 -10.12 0.72
N ALA A 121 -0.07 -9.90 2.03
CA ALA A 121 -0.83 -10.66 3.01
C ALA A 121 -1.41 -9.69 4.03
N GLY A 122 -2.68 -9.85 4.34
CA GLY A 122 -3.35 -8.92 5.24
C GLY A 122 -4.67 -9.42 5.76
N SER A 123 -5.38 -8.55 6.43
CA SER A 123 -6.71 -8.78 6.93
C SER A 123 -7.44 -7.46 7.05
N ASP A 124 -8.62 -7.41 6.50
CA ASP A 124 -9.61 -6.37 6.70
C ASP A 124 -10.74 -6.89 7.56
N ARG A 125 -11.21 -6.08 8.49
CA ARG A 125 -12.37 -6.36 9.34
C ARG A 125 -13.27 -5.15 9.34
N TRP A 126 -14.54 -5.40 9.12
CA TRP A 126 -15.55 -4.38 9.01
C TRP A 126 -16.58 -4.47 10.12
N TYR A 127 -17.02 -3.32 10.59
CA TYR A 127 -17.94 -3.20 11.71
C TYR A 127 -19.04 -2.20 11.35
N ASP A 128 -20.28 -2.50 11.77
CA ASP A 128 -21.43 -1.61 11.59
C ASP A 128 -21.42 -0.46 12.60
N THR A 129 -22.47 0.38 12.56
CA THR A 129 -22.69 1.52 13.47
C THR A 129 -22.71 1.12 14.95
N ASP A 130 -23.20 -0.05 15.28
CA ASP A 130 -23.28 -0.56 16.65
C ASP A 130 -21.97 -1.23 17.12
N GLY A 131 -20.97 -1.30 16.25
CA GLY A 131 -19.70 -1.96 16.51
C GLY A 131 -19.76 -3.48 16.36
N ASN A 132 -20.79 -4.03 15.74
CA ASN A 132 -20.86 -5.45 15.45
C ASN A 132 -19.97 -5.77 14.24
N PHE A 133 -19.26 -6.88 14.33
CA PHE A 133 -18.47 -7.41 13.20
C PHE A 133 -19.40 -7.87 12.06
N VAL A 134 -19.11 -7.45 10.83
CA VAL A 134 -19.93 -7.75 9.66
C VAL A 134 -19.19 -8.49 8.55
N LEU A 135 -17.96 -8.09 8.21
CA LEU A 135 -17.21 -8.69 7.10
C LEU A 135 -15.73 -8.85 7.45
N ALA A 136 -15.05 -9.81 6.82
CA ALA A 136 -13.60 -9.93 6.89
C ALA A 136 -12.98 -10.51 5.62
N ASP A 137 -11.80 -9.97 5.29
CA ASP A 137 -10.96 -10.44 4.19
C ASP A 137 -9.53 -10.72 4.66
N PRO A 138 -9.31 -11.78 5.45
CA PRO A 138 -7.96 -12.26 5.69
C PRO A 138 -7.48 -13.04 4.48
N GLY A 139 -6.31 -12.72 3.95
CA GLY A 139 -5.82 -13.45 2.80
C GLY A 139 -4.42 -13.08 2.36
N GLN A 140 -4.06 -13.71 1.25
CA GLN A 140 -2.80 -13.49 0.56
C GLN A 140 -3.08 -13.44 -0.93
N LEU A 141 -2.54 -12.44 -1.60
CA LEU A 141 -2.64 -12.31 -3.05
C LEU A 141 -1.27 -11.99 -3.66
N ARG A 142 -1.16 -12.17 -4.97
CA ARG A 142 -0.05 -11.64 -5.76
C ARG A 142 -0.60 -10.77 -6.85
N PHE A 143 0.02 -9.63 -7.02
CA PHE A 143 -0.26 -8.73 -8.14
C PHE A 143 1.04 -8.24 -8.75
N GLN A 144 0.95 -7.72 -9.95
CA GLN A 144 2.05 -7.04 -10.61
C GLN A 144 1.60 -5.71 -11.17
N PHE A 145 2.57 -4.84 -11.35
CA PHE A 145 2.41 -3.57 -12.06
C PHE A 145 3.74 -3.16 -12.67
N MET A 146 3.71 -2.18 -13.56
CA MET A 146 4.91 -1.64 -14.17
C MET A 146 5.15 -0.21 -13.70
N VAL A 147 6.42 0.15 -13.63
CA VAL A 147 6.86 1.53 -13.40
C VAL A 147 7.80 1.96 -14.53
N ASP A 148 7.76 3.24 -14.89
CA ASP A 148 8.84 3.92 -15.62
C ASP A 148 9.97 4.14 -14.61
N ASP A 149 11.20 3.74 -14.93
CA ASP A 149 12.35 3.78 -14.03
C ASP A 149 13.12 5.10 -14.09
N GLY A 150 12.60 6.11 -14.77
CA GLY A 150 13.26 7.41 -14.96
C GLY A 150 14.61 7.33 -15.66
N GLY A 151 14.98 6.16 -16.21
CA GLY A 151 16.31 5.85 -16.79
C GLY A 151 17.33 5.42 -15.74
N THR A 152 16.92 5.16 -14.50
CA THR A 152 17.78 4.75 -13.39
C THR A 152 17.23 3.53 -12.63
N PRO A 153 17.26 2.32 -13.18
CA PRO A 153 16.59 1.12 -12.64
C PRO A 153 16.93 0.80 -11.16
N GLY A 154 18.04 1.32 -10.67
CA GLY A 154 18.49 1.13 -9.29
C GLY A 154 18.13 2.25 -8.32
N ASP A 155 17.40 3.29 -8.77
CA ASP A 155 16.97 4.42 -7.94
C ASP A 155 15.45 4.57 -7.99
N PRO A 156 14.71 3.98 -7.05
CA PRO A 156 13.25 4.02 -7.08
C PRO A 156 12.65 5.39 -6.71
N SER A 157 13.48 6.41 -6.49
CA SER A 157 12.98 7.75 -6.13
C SER A 157 12.37 8.51 -7.31
N ASP A 158 12.71 8.12 -8.54
CA ASP A 158 12.18 8.66 -9.79
C ASP A 158 11.25 7.69 -10.54
N ASP A 159 10.92 6.54 -9.92
CA ASP A 159 9.97 5.58 -10.48
C ASP A 159 8.55 6.19 -10.53
N GLU A 160 7.87 6.06 -11.67
CA GLU A 160 6.48 6.43 -11.84
C GLU A 160 5.63 5.21 -12.23
N GLU A 161 4.53 4.96 -11.51
CA GLU A 161 3.62 3.87 -11.83
C GLU A 161 2.94 4.11 -13.19
N ILE A 162 2.99 3.11 -14.07
CA ILE A 162 2.32 3.15 -15.37
C ILE A 162 0.87 2.74 -15.19
N GLU A 163 -0.06 3.68 -15.41
CA GLU A 163 -1.50 3.43 -15.29
C GLU A 163 -1.97 2.26 -16.16
N GLY A 164 -2.88 1.44 -15.62
CA GLY A 164 -3.49 0.32 -16.34
C GLY A 164 -2.63 -0.93 -16.45
N THR A 165 -1.45 -0.96 -15.83
CA THR A 165 -0.56 -2.16 -15.82
C THR A 165 -0.79 -3.07 -14.62
N PHE A 166 -1.65 -2.68 -13.69
CA PHE A 166 -1.99 -3.52 -12.54
C PHE A 166 -2.72 -4.80 -12.97
N GLU A 167 -2.21 -5.94 -12.51
CA GLU A 167 -2.75 -7.28 -12.80
C GLU A 167 -2.70 -8.18 -11.56
N ILE A 168 -3.77 -8.90 -11.28
CA ILE A 168 -3.78 -9.95 -10.26
C ILE A 168 -3.13 -11.22 -10.84
N VAL A 169 -1.93 -11.54 -10.38
CA VAL A 169 -1.19 -12.75 -10.79
C VAL A 169 -1.71 -14.00 -10.07
N ARG A 170 -2.18 -13.82 -8.85
CA ARG A 170 -2.80 -14.88 -8.04
C ARG A 170 -3.83 -14.29 -7.11
N GLU A 171 -5.06 -14.78 -7.25
CA GLU A 171 -6.19 -14.40 -6.42
C GLU A 171 -5.94 -14.67 -4.93
N SER A 172 -6.71 -13.97 -4.08
CA SER A 172 -6.65 -14.17 -2.64
C SER A 172 -6.97 -15.61 -2.26
N THR A 173 -6.20 -16.14 -1.33
CA THR A 173 -6.37 -17.53 -0.83
C THR A 173 -7.16 -17.60 0.48
N GLY A 174 -7.61 -16.47 1.00
CA GLY A 174 -8.32 -16.37 2.27
C GLY A 174 -9.84 -16.29 2.10
N ARG A 175 -10.50 -16.04 3.23
CA ARG A 175 -11.89 -15.59 3.25
C ARG A 175 -11.95 -14.23 2.54
N ASN A 176 -12.95 -14.02 1.72
CA ASN A 176 -13.12 -12.82 0.93
C ASN A 176 -14.60 -12.44 0.94
N ASP A 177 -15.05 -11.84 2.04
CA ASP A 177 -16.46 -11.47 2.21
C ASP A 177 -16.84 -10.23 1.38
N THR A 178 -15.84 -9.42 0.98
CA THR A 178 -16.11 -8.21 0.16
C THR A 178 -16.10 -8.51 -1.33
N GLN A 179 -15.76 -9.74 -1.74
CA GLN A 179 -15.81 -10.13 -3.14
C GLN A 179 -17.24 -9.97 -3.68
N ASP A 180 -17.35 -9.34 -4.84
CA ASP A 180 -18.62 -9.09 -5.53
C ASP A 180 -19.61 -8.19 -4.77
N ARG A 181 -19.14 -7.48 -3.73
CA ARG A 181 -19.93 -6.49 -3.00
C ARG A 181 -19.60 -5.08 -3.46
N ASP A 182 -20.58 -4.23 -3.44
CA ASP A 182 -20.44 -2.79 -3.65
C ASP A 182 -20.22 -2.09 -2.32
N PHE A 183 -19.14 -1.32 -2.21
CA PHE A 183 -18.79 -0.62 -0.98
C PHE A 183 -19.86 0.41 -0.58
N CYS A 184 -20.45 1.12 -1.55
CA CYS A 184 -21.45 2.15 -1.26
C CYS A 184 -22.78 1.54 -0.82
N GLU A 185 -23.17 0.39 -1.40
CA GLU A 185 -24.33 -0.37 -0.93
C GLU A 185 -24.11 -0.88 0.51
N ASP A 186 -22.92 -1.36 0.83
CA ASP A 186 -22.55 -1.80 2.18
C ASP A 186 -22.56 -0.64 3.17
N LEU A 187 -21.97 0.48 2.81
CA LEU A 187 -21.97 1.68 3.63
C LEU A 187 -23.41 2.07 4.01
N VAL A 188 -24.30 2.20 3.03
CA VAL A 188 -25.71 2.55 3.29
C VAL A 188 -26.38 1.51 4.17
N THR A 189 -26.16 0.22 3.90
CA THR A 189 -26.77 -0.89 4.65
C THR A 189 -26.36 -0.90 6.12
N PHE A 190 -25.06 -0.71 6.41
CA PHE A 190 -24.51 -0.84 7.75
C PHE A 190 -24.49 0.47 8.55
N THR A 191 -24.93 1.59 7.94
CA THR A 191 -25.05 2.91 8.59
C THR A 191 -26.48 3.42 8.69
N SER A 192 -27.46 2.56 8.42
CA SER A 192 -28.90 2.91 8.47
C SER A 192 -29.46 2.88 9.87
#